data_c84f09ea727abdef97942c0c22c30a58
#
_entry.id   c84f09ea727abdef97942c0c22c30a58
#
_cell.length_a   1.000
_cell.length_b   1.000
_cell.length_c   1.000
_cell.angle_alpha   90.00
_cell.angle_beta   90.00
_cell.angle_gamma   90.00
#
_symmetry.space_group_name_H-M   'P 1'
#
loop_
_entity.id
_entity.type
_entity.pdbx_description
1 polymer ?
#
loop_
_entity_poly.entity_id
_entity_poly.type
_entity_poly.pdbx_seq_one_letter_code
_entity_poly.pdbx_strand_id
1 'polypeptide(L)'
;MEKKHINVVAAVILRDGKVLATQRGYGEWKDWWEFPGGKIESGEEREDALRREIQEELDAEIEVGRLLTTVEYDYPLFHLTMHCFLCSLKAGSQPHLLEHEAARWLPVDNMGVVRWLPADVEVVSAMSALIGGGI
;
A
#
# COMPACT_ATOMS: atom_id res chain seq x y z
N MET A 1 18.09 -23.74 -2.96
CA MET A 1 17.62 -23.13 -1.72
C MET A 1 16.35 -22.30 -1.98
N GLU A 2 15.31 -22.55 -1.22
CA GLU A 2 14.05 -21.84 -1.43
C GLU A 2 14.13 -20.41 -0.90
N LYS A 3 13.51 -19.50 -1.64
CA LYS A 3 13.37 -18.14 -1.17
C LYS A 3 12.35 -18.06 -0.05
N LYS A 4 12.56 -17.15 0.88
CA LYS A 4 11.58 -16.81 1.89
C LYS A 4 10.33 -16.25 1.19
N HIS A 5 9.15 -16.63 1.67
CA HIS A 5 7.88 -16.13 1.15
C HIS A 5 7.26 -15.16 2.16
N ILE A 6 6.96 -13.96 1.72
CA ILE A 6 6.39 -12.93 2.59
C ILE A 6 5.01 -12.54 2.06
N ASN A 7 3.99 -12.66 2.93
CA ASN A 7 2.62 -12.26 2.63
C ASN A 7 2.32 -10.93 3.31
N VAL A 8 1.90 -9.95 2.51
CA VAL A 8 1.60 -8.61 3.02
C VAL A 8 0.27 -8.11 2.48
N VAL A 9 -0.25 -7.09 3.14
CA VAL A 9 -1.42 -6.33 2.71
C VAL A 9 -1.01 -4.89 2.49
N ALA A 10 -1.66 -4.22 1.56
CA ALA A 10 -1.41 -2.81 1.27
C ALA A 10 -2.72 -2.06 1.07
N ALA A 11 -2.76 -0.82 1.51
CA ALA A 11 -3.94 0.04 1.40
C ALA A 11 -3.74 1.09 0.32
N VAL A 12 -4.63 1.08 -0.67
CA VAL A 12 -4.76 2.18 -1.62
C VAL A 12 -5.83 3.10 -1.05
N ILE A 13 -5.38 4.07 -0.25
CA ILE A 13 -6.30 4.98 0.47
C ILE A 13 -6.68 6.12 -0.46
N LEU A 14 -7.96 6.17 -0.80
CA LEU A 14 -8.50 7.17 -1.73
C LEU A 14 -9.18 8.30 -0.96
N ARG A 15 -8.89 9.54 -1.35
CA ARG A 15 -9.56 10.73 -0.85
C ARG A 15 -9.49 11.83 -1.90
N ASP A 16 -10.65 12.34 -2.30
CA ASP A 16 -10.76 13.48 -3.24
C ASP A 16 -9.96 13.29 -4.54
N GLY A 17 -10.03 12.08 -5.12
CA GLY A 17 -9.34 11.77 -6.37
C GLY A 17 -7.84 11.58 -6.24
N LYS A 18 -7.35 11.37 -5.02
CA LYS A 18 -5.93 11.17 -4.72
C LYS A 18 -5.71 9.91 -3.93
N VAL A 19 -4.50 9.35 -4.06
CA VAL A 19 -4.07 8.19 -3.28
C VAL A 19 -2.93 8.59 -2.36
N LEU A 20 -2.88 7.97 -1.17
CA LEU A 20 -1.80 8.21 -0.22
C LEU A 20 -0.60 7.34 -0.55
N ALA A 21 0.54 7.99 -0.81
CA ALA A 21 1.83 7.34 -1.00
C ALA A 21 2.72 7.66 0.18
N THR A 22 3.47 6.68 0.66
CA THR A 22 4.37 6.85 1.80
C THR A 22 5.80 6.53 1.39
N GLN A 23 6.76 7.30 1.91
CA GLN A 23 8.16 7.14 1.58
C GLN A 23 8.87 6.35 2.67
N ARG A 24 9.56 5.28 2.27
CA ARG A 24 10.27 4.42 3.21
C ARG A 24 11.49 5.13 3.78
N GLY A 25 11.61 5.15 5.11
CA GLY A 25 12.65 5.89 5.80
C GLY A 25 13.86 5.06 6.22
N TYR A 26 13.93 3.76 5.86
CA TYR A 26 15.02 2.89 6.28
C TYR A 26 15.20 1.71 5.32
N GLY A 27 16.30 1.00 5.49
CA GLY A 27 16.56 -0.24 4.78
C GLY A 27 17.10 -0.04 3.37
N GLU A 28 17.15 -1.12 2.62
CA GLU A 28 17.68 -1.15 1.25
C GLU A 28 16.91 -0.24 0.29
N TRP A 29 15.61 -0.11 0.50
CA TRP A 29 14.73 0.68 -0.36
C TRP A 29 14.41 2.05 0.25
N LYS A 30 15.29 2.58 1.09
CA LYS A 30 15.14 3.91 1.66
C LYS A 30 14.91 4.95 0.55
N ASP A 31 14.00 5.89 0.81
CA ASP A 31 13.60 6.97 -0.09
C ASP A 31 12.70 6.56 -1.25
N TRP A 32 12.46 5.26 -1.45
CA TRP A 32 11.49 4.78 -2.42
C TRP A 32 10.08 4.87 -1.81
N TRP A 33 9.08 4.90 -2.68
CA TRP A 33 7.69 5.08 -2.26
C TRP A 33 6.90 3.80 -2.34
N GLU A 34 5.88 3.67 -1.48
CA GLU A 34 5.04 2.48 -1.38
C GLU A 34 3.64 2.85 -0.93
N PHE A 35 2.68 1.95 -1.15
CA PHE A 35 1.38 2.05 -0.49
C PHE A 35 1.55 1.51 0.92
N PRO A 36 0.95 2.16 1.94
CA PRO A 36 1.13 1.73 3.32
C PRO A 36 0.49 0.36 3.57
N GLY A 37 1.09 -0.42 4.46
CA GLY A 37 0.64 -1.75 4.80
C GLY A 37 1.74 -2.53 5.50
N GLY A 38 1.63 -3.84 5.55
CA GLY A 38 2.63 -4.68 6.18
C GLY A 38 2.26 -6.15 6.21
N LYS A 39 2.99 -6.91 7.01
CA LYS A 39 2.85 -8.36 7.07
C LYS A 39 1.56 -8.81 7.72
N ILE A 40 0.98 -9.87 7.18
CA ILE A 40 -0.15 -10.56 7.79
C ILE A 40 0.41 -11.47 8.89
N GLU A 41 -0.12 -11.35 10.10
CA GLU A 41 0.29 -12.20 11.20
C GLU A 41 -0.52 -13.51 11.19
N SER A 42 0.03 -14.55 11.83
CA SER A 42 -0.59 -15.86 11.88
C SER A 42 -2.01 -15.76 12.47
N GLY A 43 -2.98 -16.32 11.76
CA GLY A 43 -4.38 -16.34 12.21
C GLY A 43 -5.16 -15.07 11.92
N GLU A 44 -4.52 -14.04 11.35
CA GLU A 44 -5.18 -12.79 11.00
C GLU A 44 -5.89 -12.86 9.66
N GLU A 45 -7.09 -12.28 9.56
CA GLU A 45 -7.70 -12.01 8.27
C GLU A 45 -6.96 -10.85 7.60
N ARG A 46 -6.96 -10.83 6.26
CA ARG A 46 -6.28 -9.78 5.49
C ARG A 46 -6.73 -8.38 5.88
N GLU A 47 -8.04 -8.19 5.97
CA GLU A 47 -8.62 -6.88 6.28
C GLU A 47 -8.25 -6.41 7.68
N ASP A 48 -8.23 -7.34 8.64
CA ASP A 48 -7.83 -7.02 10.02
C ASP A 48 -6.34 -6.67 10.10
N ALA A 49 -5.51 -7.40 9.36
CA ALA A 49 -4.08 -7.11 9.27
C ALA A 49 -3.87 -5.71 8.72
N LEU A 50 -4.62 -5.34 7.68
CA LEU A 50 -4.49 -4.04 7.07
C LEU A 50 -4.90 -2.92 8.03
N ARG A 51 -6.03 -3.07 8.72
CA ARG A 51 -6.46 -2.08 9.72
C ARG A 51 -5.41 -1.91 10.81
N ARG A 52 -4.84 -3.00 11.29
CA ARG A 52 -3.78 -2.97 12.31
C ARG A 52 -2.54 -2.26 11.81
N GLU A 53 -2.07 -2.60 10.62
CA GLU A 53 -0.87 -1.99 10.03
C GLU A 53 -1.03 -0.49 9.82
N ILE A 54 -2.19 -0.05 9.34
CA ILE A 54 -2.44 1.38 9.13
C ILE A 54 -2.50 2.12 10.47
N GLN A 55 -3.09 1.49 11.50
CA GLN A 55 -3.10 2.08 12.84
C GLN A 55 -1.67 2.22 13.39
N GLU A 56 -0.83 1.19 13.21
CA GLU A 56 0.54 1.20 13.69
C GLU A 56 1.42 2.22 12.94
N GLU A 57 1.27 2.31 11.63
CA GLU A 57 2.14 3.15 10.81
C GLU A 57 1.69 4.59 10.67
N LEU A 58 0.39 4.82 10.63
CA LEU A 58 -0.17 6.14 10.30
C LEU A 58 -1.09 6.71 11.38
N ASP A 59 -1.31 5.97 12.47
CA ASP A 59 -2.24 6.37 13.53
C ASP A 59 -3.60 6.79 12.94
N ALA A 60 -4.09 5.98 11.99
CA ALA A 60 -5.33 6.27 11.28
C ALA A 60 -6.25 5.07 11.23
N GLU A 61 -7.54 5.33 11.18
CA GLU A 61 -8.56 4.31 11.01
C GLU A 61 -9.09 4.34 9.59
N ILE A 62 -9.17 3.16 8.96
CA ILE A 62 -9.63 3.04 7.58
C ILE A 62 -10.83 2.11 7.50
N GLU A 63 -11.62 2.30 6.44
CA GLU A 63 -12.57 1.31 5.99
C GLU A 63 -11.94 0.56 4.82
N VAL A 64 -11.87 -0.76 4.94
CA VAL A 64 -11.29 -1.61 3.89
C VAL A 64 -12.39 -1.96 2.91
N GLY A 65 -12.20 -1.56 1.65
CA GLY A 65 -13.13 -1.86 0.58
C GLY A 65 -12.76 -3.15 -0.14
N ARG A 66 -12.95 -3.17 -1.45
CA ARG A 66 -12.70 -4.39 -2.24
C ARG A 66 -11.23 -4.59 -2.54
N LEU A 67 -10.86 -5.83 -2.79
CA LEU A 67 -9.52 -6.17 -3.28
C LEU A 67 -9.35 -5.58 -4.68
N LEU A 68 -8.31 -4.78 -4.86
CA LEU A 68 -7.96 -4.21 -6.15
C LEU A 68 -7.16 -5.22 -6.98
N THR A 69 -6.11 -5.75 -6.40
CA THR A 69 -5.21 -6.68 -7.08
C THR A 69 -4.35 -7.43 -6.05
N THR A 70 -3.85 -8.58 -6.45
CA THR A 70 -2.83 -9.30 -5.70
C THR A 70 -1.57 -9.33 -6.55
N VAL A 71 -0.48 -8.80 -6.01
CA VAL A 71 0.80 -8.72 -6.70
C VAL A 71 1.70 -9.84 -6.23
N GLU A 72 2.31 -10.56 -7.17
CA GLU A 72 3.37 -11.53 -6.90
C GLU A 72 4.65 -10.94 -7.45
N TYR A 73 5.66 -10.79 -6.63
CA TYR A 73 6.92 -10.20 -7.08
C TYR A 73 8.12 -10.90 -6.47
N ASP A 74 9.09 -11.26 -7.31
CA ASP A 74 10.34 -11.88 -6.88
C ASP A 74 11.42 -10.83 -6.65
N TYR A 75 11.69 -10.53 -5.38
CA TYR A 75 12.88 -9.79 -5.01
C TYR A 75 14.05 -10.78 -4.88
N PRO A 76 15.31 -10.31 -4.93
CA PRO A 76 16.46 -11.24 -4.88
C PRO A 76 16.42 -12.21 -3.69
N LEU A 77 16.00 -11.76 -2.52
CA LEU A 77 16.07 -12.55 -1.28
C LEU A 77 14.75 -13.14 -0.85
N PHE A 78 13.63 -12.75 -1.46
CA PHE A 78 12.32 -13.25 -1.06
C PHE A 78 11.29 -13.10 -2.18
N HIS A 79 10.26 -13.93 -2.09
CA HIS A 79 9.08 -13.81 -2.95
C HIS A 79 7.98 -13.09 -2.16
N LEU A 80 7.44 -12.03 -2.75
CA LEU A 80 6.40 -11.22 -2.13
C LEU A 80 5.03 -11.55 -2.72
N THR A 81 4.04 -11.78 -1.86
CA THR A 81 2.63 -11.79 -2.24
C THR A 81 1.98 -10.62 -1.51
N MET A 82 1.45 -9.66 -2.26
CA MET A 82 0.86 -8.45 -1.70
C MET A 82 -0.58 -8.30 -2.14
N HIS A 83 -1.49 -8.32 -1.15
CA HIS A 83 -2.94 -8.15 -1.38
C HIS A 83 -3.29 -6.68 -1.17
N CYS A 84 -3.73 -6.01 -2.23
CA CYS A 84 -3.95 -4.57 -2.24
C CYS A 84 -5.44 -4.26 -2.26
N PHE A 85 -5.90 -3.51 -1.27
CA PHE A 85 -7.31 -3.17 -1.10
C PHE A 85 -7.55 -1.69 -1.32
N LEU A 86 -8.66 -1.36 -1.97
CA LEU A 86 -9.15 0.01 -2.02
C LEU A 86 -9.71 0.34 -0.65
N CYS A 87 -9.27 1.48 -0.10
CA CYS A 87 -9.64 1.89 1.26
C CYS A 87 -10.03 3.36 1.29
N SER A 88 -10.73 3.75 2.35
CA SER A 88 -11.01 5.15 2.66
C SER A 88 -10.71 5.41 4.13
N LEU A 89 -10.44 6.66 4.48
CA LEU A 89 -10.28 7.03 5.88
C LEU A 89 -11.67 7.14 6.52
N LYS A 90 -11.79 6.64 7.75
CA LYS A 90 -13.02 6.83 8.52
C LYS A 90 -13.20 8.31 8.85
N ALA A 91 -14.44 8.73 8.99
CA ALA A 91 -14.78 10.13 9.30
C ALA A 91 -13.99 10.62 10.51
N GLY A 92 -13.32 11.75 10.37
CA GLY A 92 -12.52 12.35 11.43
C GLY A 92 -11.12 11.78 11.58
N SER A 93 -10.77 10.71 10.84
CA SER A 93 -9.43 10.14 10.93
C SER A 93 -8.48 10.88 9.98
N GLN A 94 -7.27 11.17 10.47
CA GLN A 94 -6.21 11.81 9.70
C GLN A 94 -4.91 11.02 9.88
N PRO A 95 -4.17 10.73 8.81
CA PRO A 95 -2.92 10.01 8.95
C PRO A 95 -1.83 10.86 9.59
N HIS A 96 -1.06 10.22 10.47
CA HIS A 96 0.13 10.79 11.10
C HIS A 96 1.28 9.82 10.86
N LEU A 97 2.42 10.32 10.39
CA LEU A 97 3.57 9.47 10.09
C LEU A 97 4.26 9.02 11.37
N LEU A 98 4.23 7.73 11.64
CA LEU A 98 4.92 7.12 12.78
C LEU A 98 6.19 6.36 12.35
N GLU A 99 6.22 5.82 11.12
CA GLU A 99 7.31 4.98 10.65
C GLU A 99 7.92 5.42 9.31
N HIS A 100 7.19 6.20 8.52
CA HIS A 100 7.66 6.66 7.21
C HIS A 100 8.31 8.03 7.31
N GLU A 101 9.24 8.35 6.40
CA GLU A 101 9.89 9.65 6.40
C GLU A 101 9.04 10.75 5.75
N ALA A 102 8.12 10.38 4.87
CA ALA A 102 7.23 11.34 4.20
C ALA A 102 5.97 10.67 3.68
N ALA A 103 4.94 11.48 3.41
CA ALA A 103 3.73 11.04 2.74
C ALA A 103 3.28 12.12 1.77
N ARG A 104 2.65 11.67 0.65
CA ARG A 104 2.08 12.57 -0.34
C ARG A 104 0.74 12.03 -0.81
N TRP A 105 -0.21 12.94 -1.00
CA TRP A 105 -1.43 12.62 -1.71
C TRP A 105 -1.19 12.85 -3.20
N LEU A 106 -1.26 11.78 -4.00
CA LEU A 106 -0.99 11.84 -5.43
C LEU A 106 -2.29 11.76 -6.23
N PRO A 107 -2.50 12.65 -7.20
CA PRO A 107 -3.66 12.51 -8.09
C PRO A 107 -3.64 11.14 -8.78
N VAL A 108 -4.81 10.49 -8.87
CA VAL A 108 -4.89 9.17 -9.49
C VAL A 108 -4.51 9.17 -10.98
N ASP A 109 -4.56 10.34 -11.62
CA ASP A 109 -4.14 10.49 -13.02
C ASP A 109 -2.67 10.92 -13.16
N ASN A 110 -1.94 11.02 -12.06
CA ASN A 110 -0.52 11.40 -12.09
C ASN A 110 0.26 10.75 -10.94
N MET A 111 0.13 9.44 -10.80
CA MET A 111 0.81 8.69 -9.73
C MET A 111 2.31 8.47 -10.01
N GLY A 112 2.76 8.64 -11.26
CA GLY A 112 4.14 8.36 -11.66
C GLY A 112 5.16 9.41 -11.26
N VAL A 113 4.79 10.40 -10.45
CA VAL A 113 5.69 11.49 -10.03
C VAL A 113 6.63 11.09 -8.91
N VAL A 114 6.44 9.92 -8.32
CA VAL A 114 7.32 9.39 -7.26
C VAL A 114 7.94 8.08 -7.72
N ARG A 115 9.05 7.71 -7.05
CA ARG A 115 9.78 6.49 -7.35
C ARG A 115 9.20 5.33 -6.53
N TRP A 116 8.30 4.59 -7.14
CA TRP A 116 7.64 3.46 -6.49
C TRP A 116 8.55 2.24 -6.37
N LEU A 117 8.43 1.51 -5.26
CA LEU A 117 9.00 0.18 -5.14
C LEU A 117 8.52 -0.71 -6.29
N PRO A 118 9.34 -1.65 -6.77
CA PRO A 118 8.96 -2.48 -7.93
C PRO A 118 7.60 -3.16 -7.83
N ALA A 119 7.28 -3.76 -6.69
CA ALA A 119 5.97 -4.41 -6.51
C ALA A 119 4.82 -3.39 -6.57
N ASP A 120 5.05 -2.18 -6.06
CA ASP A 120 4.03 -1.12 -6.01
C ASP A 120 3.75 -0.52 -7.40
N VAL A 121 4.69 -0.62 -8.33
CA VAL A 121 4.44 -0.21 -9.72
C VAL A 121 3.26 -0.99 -10.31
N GLU A 122 3.13 -2.27 -9.95
CA GLU A 122 2.01 -3.09 -10.44
C GLU A 122 0.68 -2.64 -9.86
N VAL A 123 0.68 -2.13 -8.62
CA VAL A 123 -0.53 -1.55 -7.99
C VAL A 123 -0.94 -0.28 -8.73
N VAL A 124 0.03 0.57 -9.07
CA VAL A 124 -0.22 1.80 -9.85
C VAL A 124 -0.83 1.43 -11.20
N SER A 125 -0.32 0.39 -11.86
CA SER A 125 -0.86 -0.09 -13.13
C SER A 125 -2.30 -0.57 -13.00
N ALA A 126 -2.60 -1.31 -11.92
CA ALA A 126 -3.95 -1.80 -11.65
C ALA A 126 -4.92 -0.64 -11.40
N MET A 127 -4.48 0.39 -10.68
CA MET A 127 -5.29 1.61 -10.45
C MET A 127 -5.54 2.36 -11.76
N SER A 128 -4.53 2.49 -12.59
CA SER A 128 -4.66 3.18 -13.90
C SER A 128 -5.64 2.42 -14.79
N ALA A 129 -5.58 1.10 -14.81
CA ALA A 129 -6.50 0.27 -15.59
C ALA A 129 -7.95 0.41 -15.07
N LEU A 130 -8.13 0.44 -13.75
CA LEU A 130 -9.46 0.61 -13.15
C LEU A 130 -10.08 1.95 -13.54
N ILE A 131 -9.31 3.03 -13.46
CA ILE A 131 -9.78 4.37 -13.78
C ILE A 131 -10.07 4.50 -15.28
N GLY A 132 -9.15 4.04 -16.13
CA GLY A 132 -9.34 4.05 -17.58
C GLY A 132 -10.50 3.18 -18.04
N GLY A 133 -10.68 2.01 -17.40
CA GLY A 133 -11.77 1.10 -17.71
C GLY A 133 -13.12 1.54 -17.20
N GLY A 134 -13.17 2.51 -16.28
CA GLY A 134 -14.39 3.05 -15.72
C GLY A 134 -15.04 4.17 -16.52
N ILE A 135 -14.44 4.52 -17.62
CA ILE A 135 -14.92 5.62 -18.48
C ILE A 135 -15.89 5.09 -19.53
#